data_0d13ba361626decbadffe72f24740aba
#
_entry.id   0d13ba361626decbadffe72f24740aba
#
_cell.length_a   1.000
_cell.length_b   1.000
_cell.length_c   1.000
_cell.angle_alpha   90.00
_cell.angle_beta   90.00
_cell.angle_gamma   90.00
#
_symmetry.space_group_name_H-M   'P 1'
#
loop_
_entity.id
_entity.type
_entity.pdbx_description
1 polymer ?
#
loop_
_entity_poly.entity_id
_entity_poly.type
_entity_poly.pdbx_seq_one_letter_code
_entity_poly.pdbx_strand_id
1 'polypeptide(L)'
;MRADRNEASGLLRKAITGVAALGMLASSLAGAQAASFLEKNFWLSGPNYSGDVPACDLPAALSRIQSHFATTESRFWNSSLKIDSFDHIRQIAFRPWGEEYQPRRYCTADVVVTGDVGTAPSAPAQYTGGKAPSGRFVQGQRHRIYYSLIEDGGFIGFSWGVEWCVEGLDRSWNYAPNCRMAQP
;
A
#
# COMPACT_ATOMS: atom_id res chain seq x y z
N MET A 1 3.18 24.57 64.37
CA MET A 1 3.02 25.20 63.06
C MET A 1 3.91 24.50 62.03
N ARG A 2 3.46 23.31 61.53
CA ARG A 2 4.18 22.50 60.51
C ARG A 2 3.23 21.66 59.67
N ALA A 3 2.17 22.25 59.19
CA ALA A 3 1.17 21.52 58.43
C ALA A 3 0.87 22.02 56.97
N ASP A 4 1.38 23.22 56.57
CA ASP A 4 0.95 23.85 55.33
C ASP A 4 1.86 23.66 54.10
N ARG A 5 3.02 22.98 54.24
CA ARG A 5 3.95 22.86 53.10
C ARG A 5 3.70 21.64 52.18
N ASN A 6 2.97 20.64 52.63
CA ASN A 6 2.74 19.43 51.86
C ASN A 6 1.50 19.51 50.93
N GLU A 7 0.51 20.33 51.26
CA GLU A 7 -0.67 20.49 50.39
C GLU A 7 -0.40 21.35 49.15
N ALA A 8 0.42 22.37 49.28
CA ALA A 8 0.79 23.25 48.15
C ALA A 8 1.62 22.47 47.09
N SER A 9 2.47 21.54 47.51
CA SER A 9 3.24 20.70 46.57
C SER A 9 2.41 19.66 45.85
N GLY A 10 1.34 19.18 46.45
CA GLY A 10 0.39 18.21 45.83
C GLY A 10 -0.49 18.83 44.74
N LEU A 11 -0.95 20.05 44.97
CA LEU A 11 -1.75 20.80 43.98
C LEU A 11 -0.91 21.25 42.79
N LEU A 12 0.32 21.69 43.01
CA LEU A 12 1.22 22.10 41.95
C LEU A 12 1.61 20.91 41.04
N ARG A 13 1.87 19.72 41.60
CA ARG A 13 2.13 18.53 40.82
C ARG A 13 0.94 18.08 39.98
N LYS A 14 -0.28 18.13 40.50
CA LYS A 14 -1.50 17.80 39.77
C LYS A 14 -1.80 18.79 38.63
N ALA A 15 -1.52 20.09 38.84
CA ALA A 15 -1.66 21.09 37.81
C ALA A 15 -0.66 20.90 36.65
N ILE A 16 0.60 20.61 36.97
CA ILE A 16 1.64 20.35 35.95
C ILE A 16 1.32 19.10 35.13
N THR A 17 0.82 18.03 35.75
CA THR A 17 0.44 16.81 35.04
C THR A 17 -0.76 17.03 34.12
N GLY A 18 -1.74 17.85 34.54
CA GLY A 18 -2.89 18.20 33.72
C GLY A 18 -2.53 19.02 32.48
N VAL A 19 -1.64 20.00 32.60
CA VAL A 19 -1.19 20.83 31.47
C VAL A 19 -0.35 20.04 30.49
N ALA A 20 0.49 19.13 30.95
CA ALA A 20 1.27 18.24 30.08
C ALA A 20 0.39 17.26 29.29
N ALA A 21 -0.67 16.73 29.90
CA ALA A 21 -1.61 15.84 29.21
C ALA A 21 -2.43 16.58 28.13
N LEU A 22 -2.87 17.81 28.39
CA LEU A 22 -3.54 18.64 27.39
C LEU A 22 -2.61 19.03 26.23
N GLY A 23 -1.35 19.31 26.52
CA GLY A 23 -0.34 19.65 25.50
C GLY A 23 -0.05 18.49 24.54
N MET A 24 -0.05 17.26 25.02
CA MET A 24 0.15 16.07 24.17
C MET A 24 -1.08 15.74 23.31
N LEU A 25 -2.29 16.04 23.76
CA LEU A 25 -3.50 15.88 22.94
C LEU A 25 -3.62 16.94 21.84
N ALA A 26 -3.11 18.14 22.05
CA ALA A 26 -3.14 19.19 21.04
C ALA A 26 -2.12 18.99 19.91
N SER A 27 -0.99 18.32 20.16
CA SER A 27 0.03 18.06 19.14
C SER A 27 -0.30 16.89 18.21
N SER A 28 -1.29 16.07 18.50
CA SER A 28 -1.75 14.99 17.62
C SER A 28 -2.77 15.42 16.56
N LEU A 29 -3.20 16.69 16.57
CA LEU A 29 -4.18 17.23 15.62
C LEU A 29 -3.57 17.94 14.41
N ALA A 30 -2.26 18.08 14.35
CA ALA A 30 -1.57 18.71 13.22
C ALA A 30 -0.97 17.64 12.32
N GLY A 31 -1.74 17.10 11.37
CA GLY A 31 -1.13 16.24 10.36
C GLY A 31 -2.00 15.26 9.58
N ALA A 32 -3.31 15.34 9.64
CA ALA A 32 -4.15 14.57 8.72
C ALA A 32 -4.82 15.52 7.72
N GLN A 33 -4.09 15.92 6.70
CA GLN A 33 -4.64 16.59 5.53
C GLN A 33 -5.13 15.58 4.48
N ALA A 34 -5.63 14.44 4.91
CA ALA A 34 -6.45 13.61 4.03
C ALA A 34 -7.89 14.08 4.22
N ALA A 35 -8.59 14.35 3.12
CA ALA A 35 -10.03 14.61 3.18
C ALA A 35 -10.69 13.51 4.03
N SER A 36 -11.56 13.90 4.96
CA SER A 36 -12.15 12.93 5.87
C SER A 36 -12.98 11.91 5.08
N PHE A 37 -13.12 10.71 5.62
CA PHE A 37 -14.01 9.68 5.02
C PHE A 37 -15.40 10.22 4.73
N LEU A 38 -15.91 11.11 5.61
CA LEU A 38 -17.21 11.76 5.43
C LEU A 38 -17.22 12.75 4.26
N GLU A 39 -16.15 13.51 4.06
CA GLU A 39 -16.04 14.42 2.91
C GLU A 39 -16.01 13.67 1.59
N LYS A 40 -15.34 12.54 1.53
CA LYS A 40 -15.24 11.73 0.31
C LYS A 40 -16.51 10.98 -0.07
N ASN A 41 -17.24 10.49 0.91
CA ASN A 41 -18.36 9.57 0.67
C ASN A 41 -19.74 10.21 0.84
N PHE A 42 -19.83 11.35 1.50
CA PHE A 42 -21.12 11.99 1.84
C PHE A 42 -21.25 13.44 1.39
N TRP A 43 -20.21 14.01 0.77
CA TRP A 43 -20.27 15.38 0.29
C TRP A 43 -20.90 15.47 -1.08
N LEU A 44 -21.85 16.39 -1.24
CA LEU A 44 -22.63 16.56 -2.49
C LEU A 44 -21.81 17.13 -3.67
N SER A 45 -20.59 17.59 -3.44
CA SER A 45 -19.69 18.19 -4.44
C SER A 45 -18.64 17.23 -5.00
N GLY A 46 -18.69 15.93 -4.66
CA GLY A 46 -17.72 14.93 -5.09
C GLY A 46 -16.49 14.82 -4.17
N PRO A 47 -15.62 13.83 -4.43
CA PRO A 47 -14.45 13.58 -3.61
C PRO A 47 -13.43 14.70 -3.75
N ASN A 48 -12.88 15.14 -2.63
CA ASN A 48 -11.90 16.24 -2.56
C ASN A 48 -10.48 15.67 -2.61
N TYR A 49 -10.05 15.24 -3.79
CA TYR A 49 -8.68 14.74 -3.99
C TYR A 49 -7.68 15.88 -4.10
N SER A 50 -6.50 15.70 -3.51
CA SER A 50 -5.39 16.66 -3.57
C SER A 50 -4.48 16.45 -4.77
N GLY A 51 -4.49 15.28 -5.37
CA GLY A 51 -3.52 14.84 -6.39
C GLY A 51 -2.17 14.44 -5.80
N ASP A 52 -2.07 14.36 -4.46
CA ASP A 52 -0.84 14.01 -3.76
C ASP A 52 -0.65 12.49 -3.73
N VAL A 53 -0.09 11.96 -4.80
CA VAL A 53 0.21 10.53 -4.95
C VAL A 53 1.72 10.32 -4.84
N PRO A 54 2.18 9.41 -3.97
CA PRO A 54 3.61 9.15 -3.76
C PRO A 54 4.37 8.81 -5.04
N ALA A 55 5.69 9.00 -5.03
CA ALA A 55 6.58 8.58 -6.11
C ALA A 55 6.67 7.05 -6.22
N CYS A 56 6.98 6.53 -7.43
CA CYS A 56 7.04 5.10 -7.69
C CYS A 56 8.05 4.34 -6.82
N ASP A 57 9.12 4.98 -6.44
CA ASP A 57 10.23 4.43 -5.66
C ASP A 57 10.05 4.58 -4.14
N LEU A 58 8.84 4.97 -3.67
CA LEU A 58 8.57 5.07 -2.24
C LEU A 58 8.85 3.73 -1.55
N PRO A 59 9.82 3.63 -0.61
CA PRO A 59 10.20 2.36 0.00
C PRO A 59 9.04 1.66 0.72
N ALA A 60 8.14 2.42 1.35
CA ALA A 60 6.97 1.87 2.00
C ALA A 60 5.99 1.19 1.03
N ALA A 61 5.86 1.71 -0.21
CA ALA A 61 5.03 1.10 -1.23
C ALA A 61 5.65 -0.21 -1.73
N LEU A 62 6.95 -0.21 -2.00
CA LEU A 62 7.67 -1.40 -2.45
C LEU A 62 7.62 -2.52 -1.38
N SER A 63 7.83 -2.18 -0.12
CA SER A 63 7.71 -3.12 1.00
C SER A 63 6.29 -3.67 1.14
N ARG A 64 5.26 -2.85 0.93
CA ARG A 64 3.86 -3.29 0.94
C ARG A 64 3.59 -4.28 -0.19
N ILE A 65 4.08 -4.01 -1.40
CA ILE A 65 3.97 -4.94 -2.54
C ILE A 65 4.64 -6.28 -2.21
N GLN A 66 5.87 -6.28 -1.69
CA GLN A 66 6.59 -7.50 -1.28
C GLN A 66 5.80 -8.33 -0.29
N SER A 67 5.28 -7.69 0.76
CA SER A 67 4.51 -8.34 1.80
C SER A 67 3.19 -8.91 1.28
N HIS A 68 2.46 -8.15 0.47
CA HIS A 68 1.19 -8.60 -0.10
C HIS A 68 1.41 -9.72 -1.11
N PHE A 69 2.45 -9.64 -1.95
CA PHE A 69 2.80 -10.70 -2.89
C PHE A 69 3.09 -12.01 -2.14
N ALA A 70 3.99 -11.99 -1.16
CA ALA A 70 4.33 -13.18 -0.38
C ALA A 70 3.11 -13.76 0.37
N THR A 71 2.24 -12.89 0.91
CA THR A 71 0.99 -13.30 1.58
C THR A 71 0.02 -13.95 0.59
N THR A 72 -0.15 -13.38 -0.59
CA THR A 72 -1.01 -13.93 -1.65
C THR A 72 -0.50 -15.29 -2.11
N GLU A 73 0.80 -15.40 -2.37
CA GLU A 73 1.44 -16.64 -2.80
C GLU A 73 1.28 -17.75 -1.75
N SER A 74 1.51 -17.45 -0.48
CA SER A 74 1.39 -18.44 0.59
C SER A 74 -0.06 -18.86 0.87
N ARG A 75 -1.00 -17.90 0.87
CA ARG A 75 -2.40 -18.14 1.24
C ARG A 75 -3.20 -18.87 0.17
N PHE A 76 -3.01 -18.47 -1.10
CA PHE A 76 -3.88 -18.91 -2.19
C PHE A 76 -3.23 -19.91 -3.13
N TRP A 77 -1.89 -19.94 -3.19
CA TRP A 77 -1.17 -20.75 -4.16
C TRP A 77 -0.29 -21.81 -3.53
N ASN A 78 -0.28 -21.90 -2.19
CA ASN A 78 0.61 -22.82 -1.45
C ASN A 78 2.06 -22.71 -1.95
N SER A 79 2.51 -21.50 -2.15
CA SER A 79 3.77 -21.10 -2.76
C SER A 79 4.61 -20.32 -1.75
N SER A 80 5.93 -20.40 -1.84
CA SER A 80 6.86 -19.59 -1.04
C SER A 80 7.51 -18.47 -1.86
N LEU A 81 6.95 -18.14 -3.01
CA LEU A 81 7.49 -17.07 -3.84
C LEU A 81 7.48 -15.73 -3.11
N LYS A 82 8.55 -15.00 -3.26
CA LYS A 82 8.72 -13.65 -2.72
C LYS A 82 9.49 -12.79 -3.71
N ILE A 83 9.24 -11.50 -3.68
CA ILE A 83 10.02 -10.51 -4.41
C ILE A 83 11.21 -10.13 -3.53
N ASP A 84 12.43 -10.33 -4.04
CA ASP A 84 13.67 -9.99 -3.32
C ASP A 84 14.10 -8.55 -3.57
N SER A 85 14.01 -8.06 -4.81
CA SER A 85 14.42 -6.70 -5.17
C SER A 85 13.55 -6.10 -6.27
N PHE A 86 13.64 -4.77 -6.39
CA PHE A 86 13.09 -3.97 -7.47
C PHE A 86 14.23 -3.24 -8.17
N ASP A 87 14.28 -3.32 -9.49
CA ASP A 87 15.23 -2.63 -10.35
C ASP A 87 14.49 -1.82 -11.42
N HIS A 88 15.13 -0.81 -12.00
CA HIS A 88 14.61 -0.03 -13.12
C HIS A 88 13.19 0.55 -12.86
N ILE A 89 12.96 1.02 -11.64
CA ILE A 89 11.70 1.64 -11.26
C ILE A 89 11.47 2.90 -12.09
N ARG A 90 10.31 3.02 -12.71
CA ARG A 90 9.94 4.19 -13.50
C ARG A 90 8.43 4.43 -13.49
N GLN A 91 8.06 5.68 -13.58
CA GLN A 91 6.70 6.08 -13.84
C GLN A 91 6.37 5.90 -15.33
N ILE A 92 5.20 5.35 -15.63
CA ILE A 92 4.68 5.22 -17.00
C ILE A 92 3.53 6.20 -17.28
N ALA A 93 2.73 6.52 -16.28
CA ALA A 93 1.70 7.55 -16.41
C ALA A 93 1.36 8.14 -15.05
N PHE A 94 0.75 9.33 -15.08
CA PHE A 94 0.15 9.97 -13.92
C PHE A 94 -1.19 10.58 -14.32
N ARG A 95 -2.24 10.15 -13.64
CA ARG A 95 -3.56 10.73 -13.78
C ARG A 95 -3.86 11.51 -12.50
N PRO A 96 -3.71 12.85 -12.52
CA PRO A 96 -3.75 13.64 -11.29
C PRO A 96 -5.13 13.63 -10.63
N TRP A 97 -6.19 13.79 -11.38
CA TRP A 97 -7.59 13.63 -11.00
C TRP A 97 -8.52 14.09 -12.13
N GLY A 98 -9.81 13.77 -11.99
CA GLY A 98 -10.90 14.26 -12.82
C GLY A 98 -12.20 13.97 -12.09
N GLU A 99 -13.32 14.47 -12.56
CA GLU A 99 -14.62 14.32 -11.89
C GLU A 99 -14.97 12.85 -11.60
N GLU A 100 -14.42 11.92 -12.36
CA GLU A 100 -14.73 10.49 -12.26
C GLU A 100 -13.54 9.63 -11.78
N TYR A 101 -12.35 10.22 -11.55
CA TYR A 101 -11.15 9.43 -11.34
C TYR A 101 -10.37 9.84 -10.08
N GLN A 102 -10.14 8.86 -9.23
CA GLN A 102 -9.21 8.96 -8.13
C GLN A 102 -7.78 9.13 -8.64
N PRO A 103 -6.99 10.08 -8.11
CA PRO A 103 -5.61 10.28 -8.51
C PRO A 103 -4.78 9.01 -8.45
N ARG A 104 -4.05 8.72 -9.54
CA ARG A 104 -3.33 7.48 -9.68
C ARG A 104 -2.02 7.67 -10.43
N ARG A 105 -0.95 7.14 -9.87
CA ARG A 105 0.38 7.08 -10.48
C ARG A 105 0.67 5.65 -10.90
N TYR A 106 0.87 5.44 -12.21
CA TYR A 106 1.21 4.15 -12.77
C TYR A 106 2.72 4.01 -12.88
N CYS A 107 3.22 2.88 -12.43
CA CYS A 107 4.63 2.56 -12.31
C CYS A 107 4.94 1.19 -12.91
N THR A 108 6.18 0.99 -13.32
CA THR A 108 6.71 -0.32 -13.69
C THR A 108 8.11 -0.49 -13.13
N ALA A 109 8.50 -1.73 -12.89
CA ALA A 109 9.85 -2.10 -12.48
C ALA A 109 10.18 -3.51 -12.98
N ASP A 110 11.44 -3.89 -12.89
CA ASP A 110 11.87 -5.28 -12.96
C ASP A 110 12.01 -5.81 -11.54
N VAL A 111 11.49 -6.99 -11.26
CA VAL A 111 11.59 -7.63 -9.95
C VAL A 111 12.34 -8.96 -10.04
N VAL A 112 13.07 -9.26 -9.00
CA VAL A 112 13.70 -10.58 -8.82
C VAL A 112 12.81 -11.40 -7.88
N VAL A 113 12.38 -12.56 -8.34
CA VAL A 113 11.49 -13.46 -7.60
C VAL A 113 12.23 -14.75 -7.27
N THR A 114 12.11 -15.19 -6.01
CA THR A 114 12.68 -16.46 -5.51
C THR A 114 11.63 -17.23 -4.70
N GLY A 115 11.81 -18.53 -4.61
CA GLY A 115 10.97 -19.42 -3.81
C GLY A 115 10.41 -20.59 -4.59
N ASP A 116 9.53 -21.35 -3.95
CA ASP A 116 8.82 -22.48 -4.56
C ASP A 116 7.48 -21.99 -5.14
N VAL A 117 7.23 -22.36 -6.37
CA VAL A 117 6.02 -21.98 -7.11
C VAL A 117 4.74 -22.55 -6.51
N GLY A 118 4.85 -23.59 -5.69
CA GLY A 118 3.71 -24.30 -5.14
C GLY A 118 3.00 -25.23 -6.13
N THR A 119 1.95 -25.89 -5.64
CA THR A 119 1.21 -26.92 -6.38
C THR A 119 -0.21 -26.50 -6.76
N ALA A 120 -0.66 -25.32 -6.33
CA ALA A 120 -2.00 -24.86 -6.67
C ALA A 120 -2.14 -24.63 -8.18
N PRO A 121 -3.31 -24.97 -8.75
CA PRO A 121 -3.54 -24.77 -10.18
C PRO A 121 -3.47 -23.26 -10.50
N SER A 122 -2.55 -22.93 -11.40
CA SER A 122 -2.52 -21.59 -11.98
C SER A 122 -3.63 -21.47 -13.03
N ALA A 123 -3.90 -20.25 -13.42
CA ALA A 123 -4.85 -19.89 -14.45
C ALA A 123 -4.69 -20.77 -15.72
N PRO A 124 -5.80 -21.09 -16.45
CA PRO A 124 -5.72 -21.86 -17.69
C PRO A 124 -4.71 -21.28 -18.68
N ALA A 125 -3.95 -22.15 -19.35
CA ALA A 125 -2.85 -21.80 -20.26
C ALA A 125 -3.21 -20.79 -21.38
N GLN A 126 -4.49 -20.72 -21.74
CA GLN A 126 -4.99 -19.76 -22.73
C GLN A 126 -4.76 -18.29 -22.38
N TYR A 127 -4.55 -17.97 -21.11
CA TYR A 127 -4.35 -16.58 -20.65
C TYR A 127 -2.90 -16.30 -20.23
N THR A 128 -2.12 -17.32 -19.95
CA THR A 128 -0.73 -17.14 -19.54
C THR A 128 0.25 -17.29 -20.70
N GLY A 129 -0.23 -17.73 -21.88
CA GLY A 129 0.63 -17.99 -23.05
C GLY A 129 1.71 -19.06 -22.81
N GLY A 130 1.66 -19.76 -21.67
CA GLY A 130 2.68 -20.72 -21.26
C GLY A 130 2.18 -21.76 -20.27
N LYS A 131 2.94 -22.82 -20.15
CA LYS A 131 2.70 -23.92 -19.24
C LYS A 131 2.85 -23.44 -17.81
N ALA A 132 1.83 -23.61 -16.99
CA ALA A 132 1.90 -23.29 -15.57
C ALA A 132 3.10 -23.99 -14.92
N PRO A 133 3.96 -23.25 -14.23
CA PRO A 133 5.05 -23.87 -13.50
C PRO A 133 4.46 -24.68 -12.35
N SER A 134 4.74 -25.97 -12.32
CA SER A 134 4.31 -26.87 -11.26
C SER A 134 5.48 -27.18 -10.33
N GLY A 135 5.35 -26.88 -9.05
CA GLY A 135 6.19 -27.38 -7.97
C GLY A 135 7.71 -27.19 -8.12
N ARG A 136 8.16 -26.14 -8.80
CA ARG A 136 9.58 -25.90 -9.06
C ARG A 136 10.07 -24.70 -8.23
N PHE A 137 11.22 -24.89 -7.59
CA PHE A 137 11.95 -23.80 -6.97
C PHE A 137 12.52 -22.85 -8.03
N VAL A 138 12.26 -21.56 -7.87
CA VAL A 138 12.75 -20.50 -8.73
C VAL A 138 13.78 -19.68 -7.95
N GLN A 139 14.97 -19.54 -8.50
CA GLN A 139 16.02 -18.74 -7.91
C GLN A 139 16.34 -17.55 -8.81
N GLY A 140 16.05 -16.36 -8.32
CA GLY A 140 16.44 -15.13 -9.00
C GLY A 140 15.80 -14.93 -10.38
N GLN A 141 14.57 -15.39 -10.58
CA GLN A 141 13.88 -15.17 -11.84
C GLN A 141 13.43 -13.73 -11.96
N ARG A 142 13.74 -13.09 -13.09
CA ARG A 142 13.30 -11.72 -13.38
C ARG A 142 11.91 -11.72 -13.99
N HIS A 143 11.08 -10.81 -13.48
CA HIS A 143 9.74 -10.52 -13.97
C HIS A 143 9.54 -9.03 -14.10
N ARG A 144 8.65 -8.63 -14.99
CA ARG A 144 8.14 -7.26 -15.02
C ARG A 144 7.00 -7.13 -14.02
N ILE A 145 7.00 -6.05 -13.25
CA ILE A 145 5.86 -5.67 -12.41
C ILE A 145 5.26 -4.36 -12.91
N TYR A 146 3.95 -4.31 -12.91
CA TYR A 146 3.16 -3.09 -13.05
C TYR A 146 2.46 -2.82 -11.73
N TYR A 147 2.48 -1.59 -11.28
CA TYR A 147 1.76 -1.20 -10.07
C TYR A 147 1.28 0.23 -10.15
N SER A 148 0.27 0.54 -9.38
CA SER A 148 -0.24 1.90 -9.27
C SER A 148 -0.36 2.32 -7.81
N LEU A 149 0.05 3.55 -7.54
CA LEU A 149 -0.16 4.23 -6.28
C LEU A 149 -1.41 5.09 -6.43
N ILE A 150 -2.29 5.00 -5.47
CA ILE A 150 -3.64 5.56 -5.53
C ILE A 150 -3.83 6.45 -4.32
N GLU A 151 -4.23 7.71 -4.53
CA GLU A 151 -4.61 8.59 -3.43
C GLU A 151 -5.80 7.97 -2.71
N ASP A 152 -5.74 7.96 -1.38
CA ASP A 152 -6.80 7.44 -0.52
C ASP A 152 -7.24 6.00 -0.80
N GLY A 153 -6.40 5.25 -1.51
CA GLY A 153 -6.58 3.81 -1.73
C GLY A 153 -6.15 2.94 -0.54
N GLY A 154 -5.79 3.56 0.60
CA GLY A 154 -5.41 2.86 1.82
C GLY A 154 -6.60 2.32 2.61
N PHE A 155 -6.34 1.94 3.87
CA PHE A 155 -7.39 1.39 4.74
C PHE A 155 -8.52 2.40 4.97
N ILE A 156 -9.75 2.01 4.61
CA ILE A 156 -10.97 2.83 4.72
C ILE A 156 -10.82 4.21 4.04
N GLY A 157 -10.09 4.30 2.93
CA GLY A 157 -9.91 5.54 2.20
C GLY A 157 -8.92 6.52 2.84
N PHE A 158 -8.11 6.08 3.78
CA PHE A 158 -7.05 6.88 4.36
C PHE A 158 -5.70 6.59 3.71
N SER A 159 -4.91 7.64 3.49
CA SER A 159 -3.57 7.52 2.91
C SER A 159 -3.60 6.88 1.51
N TRP A 160 -2.44 6.62 0.94
CA TRP A 160 -2.32 5.99 -0.36
C TRP A 160 -2.52 4.47 -0.30
N GLY A 161 -3.06 3.93 -1.38
CA GLY A 161 -3.11 2.50 -1.63
C GLY A 161 -2.14 2.07 -2.72
N VAL A 162 -1.98 0.76 -2.89
CA VAL A 162 -1.21 0.18 -3.97
C VAL A 162 -1.93 -1.03 -4.57
N GLU A 163 -2.02 -1.03 -5.89
CA GLU A 163 -2.40 -2.18 -6.71
C GLU A 163 -1.17 -2.63 -7.50
N TRP A 164 -1.02 -3.91 -7.71
CA TRP A 164 0.15 -4.46 -8.39
C TRP A 164 -0.17 -5.75 -9.14
N CYS A 165 0.61 -6.01 -10.18
CA CYS A 165 0.57 -7.25 -10.94
C CYS A 165 1.96 -7.62 -11.42
N VAL A 166 2.41 -8.85 -11.13
CA VAL A 166 3.67 -9.41 -11.63
C VAL A 166 3.39 -10.21 -12.89
N GLU A 167 4.00 -9.81 -13.99
CA GLU A 167 3.80 -10.45 -15.29
C GLU A 167 4.22 -11.95 -15.24
N GLY A 168 3.33 -12.82 -15.70
CA GLY A 168 3.50 -14.27 -15.61
C GLY A 168 3.11 -14.88 -14.26
N LEU A 169 2.80 -14.08 -13.24
CA LEU A 169 2.37 -14.53 -11.91
C LEU A 169 1.00 -13.96 -11.51
N ASP A 170 0.22 -13.40 -12.44
CA ASP A 170 -1.18 -13.02 -12.22
C ASP A 170 -2.09 -14.26 -12.25
N ARG A 171 -1.96 -15.11 -11.23
CA ARG A 171 -2.65 -16.40 -11.16
C ARG A 171 -4.14 -16.26 -10.87
N SER A 172 -4.54 -15.19 -10.25
CA SER A 172 -5.95 -14.87 -9.95
C SER A 172 -6.67 -14.19 -11.10
N TRP A 173 -5.95 -13.77 -12.13
CA TRP A 173 -6.48 -13.13 -13.35
C TRP A 173 -7.15 -11.79 -13.13
N ASN A 174 -6.85 -11.16 -12.03
CA ASN A 174 -7.41 -9.87 -11.69
C ASN A 174 -7.02 -8.77 -12.70
N TYR A 175 -5.87 -8.97 -13.34
CA TYR A 175 -5.30 -7.98 -14.27
C TYR A 175 -5.04 -8.57 -15.68
N ALA A 176 -5.72 -9.64 -16.02
CA ALA A 176 -5.55 -10.35 -17.30
C ALA A 176 -5.96 -9.49 -18.52
N PRO A 177 -5.38 -9.77 -19.71
CA PRO A 177 -4.25 -10.65 -19.90
C PRO A 177 -2.92 -9.95 -19.59
N ASN A 178 -1.92 -10.68 -19.12
CA ASN A 178 -0.55 -10.21 -18.93
C ASN A 178 -0.45 -8.85 -18.21
N CYS A 179 -1.14 -8.69 -17.08
CA CYS A 179 -1.19 -7.46 -16.29
C CYS A 179 -1.70 -6.21 -17.05
N ARG A 180 -2.39 -6.37 -18.17
CA ARG A 180 -2.84 -5.23 -18.98
C ARG A 180 -3.73 -4.27 -18.19
N MET A 181 -4.59 -4.79 -17.33
CA MET A 181 -5.51 -3.97 -16.54
C MET A 181 -4.81 -3.23 -15.39
N ALA A 182 -3.55 -3.53 -15.09
CA ALA A 182 -2.72 -2.79 -14.14
C ALA A 182 -1.92 -1.65 -14.80
N GLN A 183 -2.07 -1.46 -16.10
CA GLN A 183 -1.42 -0.42 -16.90
C GLN A 183 -2.38 0.76 -17.12
N PRO A 184 -1.85 1.95 -17.47
CA PRO A 184 -2.67 3.13 -17.71
C PRO A 184 -3.58 3.01 -18.92
#